data_666db2c297cc4db45134d3c21304b6e6
#
_entry.id   666db2c297cc4db45134d3c21304b6e6
#
_cell.length_a   1.000
_cell.length_b   1.000
_cell.length_c   1.000
_cell.angle_alpha   90.00
_cell.angle_beta   90.00
_cell.angle_gamma   90.00
#
_symmetry.space_group_name_H-M   'P 1'
#
loop_
_entity.id
_entity.type
_entity.pdbx_description
1 polymer ?
#
loop_
_entity_poly.entity_id
_entity_poly.type
_entity_poly.pdbx_seq_one_letter_code
_entity_poly.pdbx_strand_id
1 'polypeptide(L)'
;VGSEMCIRDSLIPWERTFSKQTIYEAAASQNTTVFKGSTMKQEAFDDGYVPFYGSSELSRFDPLHPSVIAEKYHRNYRPFLLGGPGSQSLAQFLGMQGTAKQLKNKKAVVIISPQWFTKKGQDPNAFALYYSPLQACNFLLSAKNNKTDRYAAKRLLEMPDVKGEIKNSLQQIVEGKKLTTFQKFYLNNRRRMLSNEDNFFSAFQLRDRVNKIQKKAKVLPSAYSVKALNKVAAEQAAM
;
A
#
# COMPACT_ATOMS: atom_id res chain seq x y z
N VAL A 1 -27.83 -22.99 6.49
CA VAL A 1 -28.47 -22.01 5.56
C VAL A 1 -27.68 -20.72 5.49
N GLY A 2 -27.02 -20.25 6.58
CA GLY A 2 -26.27 -19.00 6.58
C GLY A 2 -24.91 -19.02 5.85
N SER A 3 -24.22 -20.17 5.81
CA SER A 3 -22.86 -20.24 5.23
C SER A 3 -22.84 -20.30 3.70
N GLU A 4 -23.85 -20.89 3.07
CA GLU A 4 -23.93 -20.97 1.60
C GLU A 4 -24.29 -19.62 0.96
N MET A 5 -25.09 -18.80 1.65
CA MET A 5 -25.45 -17.47 1.19
C MET A 5 -24.24 -16.53 1.14
N CYS A 6 -23.35 -16.57 2.15
CA CYS A 6 -22.14 -15.78 2.19
C CYS A 6 -21.14 -16.13 1.07
N ILE A 7 -21.01 -17.41 0.70
CA ILE A 7 -20.08 -17.85 -0.36
C ILE A 7 -20.59 -17.41 -1.74
N ARG A 8 -21.88 -17.50 -1.99
CA ARG A 8 -22.49 -17.13 -3.26
C ARG A 8 -22.41 -15.63 -3.51
N ASP A 9 -22.68 -14.81 -2.50
CA ASP A 9 -22.64 -13.35 -2.59
C ASP A 9 -21.21 -12.82 -2.69
N SER A 10 -20.22 -13.52 -2.13
CA SER A 10 -18.81 -13.13 -2.23
C SER A 10 -18.19 -13.36 -3.61
N LEU A 11 -18.84 -14.13 -4.49
CA LEU A 11 -18.40 -14.38 -5.87
C LEU A 11 -18.99 -13.39 -6.88
N ILE A 12 -20.01 -12.62 -6.50
CA ILE A 12 -20.59 -11.57 -7.34
C ILE A 12 -19.62 -10.37 -7.29
N PRO A 13 -19.13 -9.86 -8.43
CA PRO A 13 -18.29 -8.68 -8.44
C PRO A 13 -19.07 -7.49 -7.89
N TRP A 14 -18.62 -6.96 -6.77
CA TRP A 14 -19.18 -5.73 -6.22
C TRP A 14 -18.30 -4.58 -6.63
N GLU A 15 -18.75 -3.82 -7.61
CA GLU A 15 -18.09 -2.57 -7.99
C GLU A 15 -18.53 -1.48 -7.03
N ARG A 16 -17.60 -0.95 -6.26
CA ARG A 16 -17.79 0.21 -5.41
C ARG A 16 -16.85 1.31 -5.87
N THR A 17 -17.40 2.47 -6.12
CA THR A 17 -16.63 3.70 -6.32
C THR A 17 -16.60 4.50 -5.02
N PHE A 18 -15.47 5.10 -4.71
CA PHE A 18 -15.31 5.93 -3.52
C PHE A 18 -15.48 7.41 -3.86
N SER A 19 -16.06 8.17 -2.93
CA SER A 19 -16.13 9.62 -3.09
C SER A 19 -14.72 10.22 -3.08
N LYS A 20 -14.53 11.36 -3.74
CA LYS A 20 -13.25 12.10 -3.71
C LYS A 20 -12.82 12.45 -2.29
N GLN A 21 -13.78 12.75 -1.41
CA GLN A 21 -13.53 13.00 0.01
C GLN A 21 -12.99 11.75 0.71
N THR A 22 -13.61 10.59 0.49
CA THR A 22 -13.15 9.31 1.06
C THR A 22 -11.73 8.97 0.59
N ILE A 23 -11.42 9.17 -0.69
CA ILE A 23 -10.07 8.96 -1.23
C ILE A 23 -9.06 9.93 -0.59
N TYR A 24 -9.43 11.18 -0.40
CA TYR A 24 -8.58 12.18 0.23
C TYR A 24 -8.26 11.83 1.70
N GLU A 25 -9.27 11.41 2.45
CA GLU A 25 -9.09 10.92 3.83
C GLU A 25 -8.22 9.66 3.88
N ALA A 26 -8.48 8.71 2.98
CA ALA A 26 -7.68 7.48 2.86
C ALA A 26 -6.22 7.77 2.54
N ALA A 27 -5.96 8.73 1.66
CA ALA A 27 -4.61 9.13 1.25
C ALA A 27 -3.74 9.62 2.42
N ALA A 28 -4.36 10.25 3.43
CA ALA A 28 -3.67 10.74 4.63
C ALA A 28 -3.70 9.73 5.80
N SER A 29 -4.59 8.76 5.78
CA SER A 29 -4.93 7.90 6.93
C SER A 29 -3.82 6.96 7.37
N GLN A 30 -2.98 6.49 6.43
CA GLN A 30 -2.04 5.38 6.63
C GLN A 30 -2.73 4.13 7.23
N ASN A 31 -3.96 3.88 6.83
CA ASN A 31 -4.72 2.74 7.30
C ASN A 31 -4.15 1.44 6.71
N THR A 32 -3.95 0.44 7.57
CA THR A 32 -3.43 -0.86 7.15
C THR A 32 -4.40 -1.60 6.22
N THR A 33 -5.71 -1.40 6.38
CA THR A 33 -6.72 -1.98 5.48
C THR A 33 -6.57 -1.42 4.07
N VAL A 34 -6.41 -0.10 3.94
CA VAL A 34 -6.13 0.55 2.65
C VAL A 34 -4.79 0.07 2.06
N PHE A 35 -3.76 -0.08 2.89
CA PHE A 35 -2.47 -0.62 2.44
C PHE A 35 -2.61 -2.04 1.90
N LYS A 36 -3.35 -2.91 2.60
CA LYS A 36 -3.57 -4.32 2.24
C LYS A 36 -4.51 -4.50 1.05
N GLY A 37 -5.39 -3.54 0.80
CA GLY A 37 -6.36 -3.54 -0.29
C GLY A 37 -5.76 -3.12 -1.64
N SER A 38 -6.59 -3.08 -2.65
CA SER A 38 -6.24 -2.68 -4.02
C SER A 38 -7.17 -1.62 -4.58
N THR A 39 -8.47 -1.73 -4.38
CA THR A 39 -9.50 -0.91 -5.07
C THR A 39 -9.35 0.57 -4.79
N MET A 40 -9.28 0.97 -3.52
CA MET A 40 -9.12 2.39 -3.17
C MET A 40 -7.80 2.98 -3.72
N LYS A 41 -6.72 2.21 -3.71
CA LYS A 41 -5.45 2.63 -4.31
C LYS A 41 -5.54 2.77 -5.82
N GLN A 42 -6.23 1.84 -6.49
CA GLN A 42 -6.44 1.90 -7.94
C GLN A 42 -7.17 3.17 -8.34
N GLU A 43 -8.31 3.46 -7.71
CA GLU A 43 -9.08 4.69 -7.96
C GLU A 43 -8.25 5.95 -7.68
N ALA A 44 -7.56 6.00 -6.54
CA ALA A 44 -6.70 7.13 -6.19
C ALA A 44 -5.60 7.37 -7.23
N PHE A 45 -4.93 6.32 -7.71
CA PHE A 45 -3.83 6.47 -8.67
C PHE A 45 -4.36 6.79 -10.08
N ASP A 46 -5.55 6.33 -10.45
CA ASP A 46 -6.23 6.74 -11.67
C ASP A 46 -6.65 8.23 -11.59
N ASP A 47 -7.04 8.74 -10.41
CA ASP A 47 -7.34 10.17 -10.13
C ASP A 47 -6.07 11.04 -9.90
N GLY A 48 -4.88 10.51 -10.18
CA GLY A 48 -3.63 11.26 -10.18
C GLY A 48 -2.92 11.38 -8.83
N TYR A 49 -3.33 10.63 -7.81
CA TYR A 49 -2.56 10.53 -6.58
C TYR A 49 -1.22 9.85 -6.82
N VAL A 50 -0.18 10.34 -6.15
CA VAL A 50 1.18 9.79 -6.20
C VAL A 50 1.41 8.93 -4.96
N PRO A 51 1.64 7.62 -5.10
CA PRO A 51 1.92 6.77 -3.94
C PRO A 51 3.26 7.11 -3.30
N PHE A 52 3.23 7.21 -1.98
CA PHE A 52 4.40 7.36 -1.11
C PHE A 52 4.49 6.12 -0.23
N TYR A 53 5.35 5.19 -0.61
CA TYR A 53 5.63 3.99 0.18
C TYR A 53 6.73 4.30 1.18
N GLY A 54 6.44 4.08 2.45
CA GLY A 54 7.38 4.35 3.54
C GLY A 54 7.02 3.59 4.81
N SER A 55 7.48 4.07 5.94
CA SER A 55 7.26 3.49 7.27
C SER A 55 6.75 4.55 8.24
N SER A 56 7.28 4.60 9.48
CA SER A 56 6.85 5.53 10.52
C SER A 56 7.10 7.01 10.19
N GLU A 57 8.07 7.31 9.33
CA GLU A 57 8.37 8.67 8.88
C GLU A 57 7.18 9.35 8.19
N LEU A 58 6.35 8.59 7.46
CA LEU A 58 5.15 9.11 6.80
C LEU A 58 4.09 9.63 7.80
N SER A 59 4.18 9.27 9.08
CA SER A 59 3.22 9.71 10.10
C SER A 59 3.60 11.03 10.79
N ARG A 60 4.80 11.55 10.50
CA ARG A 60 5.30 12.79 11.08
C ARG A 60 4.87 13.98 10.21
N PHE A 61 3.65 14.46 10.42
CA PHE A 61 3.14 15.65 9.73
C PHE A 61 3.77 16.92 10.30
N ASP A 62 5.00 17.21 9.89
CA ASP A 62 5.63 18.51 10.08
C ASP A 62 5.25 19.48 8.94
N PRO A 63 5.60 20.77 9.02
CA PRO A 63 5.28 21.74 7.97
C PRO A 63 5.85 21.40 6.59
N LEU A 64 6.95 20.65 6.53
CA LEU A 64 7.61 20.28 5.27
C LEU A 64 7.17 18.91 4.74
N HIS A 65 6.23 18.25 5.41
CA HIS A 65 5.69 16.98 4.94
C HIS A 65 5.05 17.12 3.54
N PRO A 66 5.28 16.18 2.60
CA PRO A 66 4.79 16.29 1.22
C PRO A 66 3.29 16.59 1.10
N SER A 67 2.47 15.98 1.97
CA SER A 67 1.02 16.25 2.00
C SER A 67 0.69 17.66 2.47
N VAL A 68 1.47 18.23 3.40
CA VAL A 68 1.28 19.59 3.89
C VAL A 68 1.66 20.61 2.83
N ILE A 69 2.79 20.37 2.13
CA ILE A 69 3.23 21.23 1.01
C ILE A 69 2.24 21.16 -0.15
N ALA A 70 1.76 19.95 -0.49
CA ALA A 70 0.78 19.78 -1.56
C ALA A 70 -0.53 20.51 -1.27
N GLU A 71 -1.01 20.45 -0.02
CA GLU A 71 -2.21 21.14 0.44
C GLU A 71 -2.02 22.67 0.40
N LYS A 72 -0.95 23.18 1.02
CA LYS A 72 -0.71 24.63 1.14
C LYS A 72 -0.58 25.33 -0.19
N TYR A 73 0.15 24.72 -1.13
CA TYR A 73 0.52 25.37 -2.39
C TYR A 73 -0.26 24.81 -3.59
N HIS A 74 -1.33 24.05 -3.35
CA HIS A 74 -2.19 23.49 -4.39
C HIS A 74 -1.36 22.84 -5.52
N ARG A 75 -0.44 21.96 -5.11
CA ARG A 75 0.48 21.33 -6.07
C ARG A 75 -0.29 20.39 -7.00
N ASN A 76 0.27 20.18 -8.18
CA ASN A 76 -0.30 19.27 -9.20
C ASN A 76 -0.12 17.77 -8.88
N TYR A 77 0.26 17.43 -7.65
CA TYR A 77 0.31 16.06 -7.14
C TYR A 77 -0.33 16.02 -5.74
N ARG A 78 -0.90 14.88 -5.43
CA ARG A 78 -1.46 14.59 -4.10
C ARG A 78 -0.80 13.31 -3.58
N PRO A 79 -0.04 13.35 -2.47
CA PRO A 79 0.54 12.15 -1.87
C PRO A 79 -0.53 11.19 -1.38
N PHE A 80 -0.36 9.91 -1.68
CA PHE A 80 -1.12 8.82 -1.08
C PHE A 80 -0.17 8.02 -0.18
N LEU A 81 -0.34 8.14 1.13
CA LEU A 81 0.60 7.61 2.11
C LEU A 81 0.35 6.12 2.37
N LEU A 82 1.34 5.29 2.08
CA LEU A 82 1.25 3.83 2.15
C LEU A 82 2.36 3.25 3.02
N GLY A 83 1.96 2.68 4.14
CA GLY A 83 2.84 2.12 5.14
C GLY A 83 2.74 2.85 6.48
N GLY A 84 3.35 2.29 7.48
CA GLY A 84 3.38 2.78 8.85
C GLY A 84 4.48 2.07 9.64
N PRO A 85 4.54 2.20 10.96
CA PRO A 85 5.62 1.64 11.76
C PRO A 85 5.88 0.17 11.45
N GLY A 86 7.13 -0.17 11.11
CA GLY A 86 7.54 -1.54 10.78
C GLY A 86 7.29 -1.96 9.32
N SER A 87 6.65 -1.13 8.50
CA SER A 87 6.56 -1.41 7.06
C SER A 87 7.94 -1.32 6.42
N GLN A 88 8.39 -2.40 5.79
CA GLN A 88 9.68 -2.53 5.13
C GLN A 88 9.49 -2.95 3.66
N SER A 89 10.60 -3.06 2.92
CA SER A 89 10.60 -3.26 1.47
C SER A 89 9.75 -4.45 0.99
N LEU A 90 9.72 -5.57 1.71
CA LEU A 90 8.93 -6.74 1.31
C LEU A 90 7.42 -6.46 1.40
N ALA A 91 6.98 -5.78 2.47
CA ALA A 91 5.59 -5.36 2.62
C ALA A 91 5.21 -4.32 1.56
N GLN A 92 6.09 -3.34 1.29
CA GLN A 92 5.88 -2.33 0.25
C GLN A 92 5.79 -2.96 -1.14
N PHE A 93 6.66 -3.93 -1.45
CA PHE A 93 6.60 -4.70 -2.69
C PHE A 93 5.24 -5.39 -2.87
N LEU A 94 4.72 -6.05 -1.84
CA LEU A 94 3.37 -6.62 -1.88
C LEU A 94 2.31 -5.54 -2.06
N GLY A 95 2.44 -4.42 -1.35
CA GLY A 95 1.51 -3.28 -1.44
C GLY A 95 1.35 -2.71 -2.84
N MET A 96 2.33 -2.92 -3.71
CA MET A 96 2.31 -2.50 -5.11
C MET A 96 1.57 -3.49 -6.03
N GLN A 97 1.40 -4.76 -5.63
CA GLN A 97 1.00 -5.81 -6.56
C GLN A 97 -0.41 -5.63 -7.13
N GLY A 98 -1.37 -5.17 -6.38
CA GLY A 98 -2.72 -4.94 -6.89
C GLY A 98 -2.86 -3.68 -7.78
N THR A 99 -1.81 -2.87 -7.92
CA THR A 99 -1.86 -1.54 -8.57
C THR A 99 -0.86 -1.38 -9.73
N ALA A 100 -0.28 -2.48 -10.20
CA ALA A 100 0.75 -2.46 -11.23
C ALA A 100 0.32 -1.75 -12.53
N LYS A 101 -0.97 -1.87 -12.92
CA LYS A 101 -1.53 -1.19 -14.09
C LYS A 101 -1.52 0.34 -13.91
N GLN A 102 -1.96 0.81 -12.75
CA GLN A 102 -2.04 2.22 -12.40
C GLN A 102 -0.66 2.85 -12.22
N LEU A 103 0.34 2.08 -11.80
CA LEU A 103 1.72 2.54 -11.62
C LEU A 103 2.51 2.63 -12.93
N LYS A 104 2.03 2.01 -13.99
CA LYS A 104 2.72 2.01 -15.28
C LYS A 104 2.86 3.43 -15.82
N ASN A 105 4.10 3.87 -16.07
CA ASN A 105 4.44 5.21 -16.55
C ASN A 105 3.98 6.34 -15.59
N LYS A 106 3.80 6.04 -14.32
CA LYS A 106 3.46 7.00 -13.27
C LYS A 106 4.65 7.19 -12.30
N LYS A 107 4.58 8.25 -11.53
CA LYS A 107 5.56 8.52 -10.47
C LYS A 107 5.13 7.83 -9.18
N ALA A 108 6.12 7.31 -8.45
CA ALA A 108 5.96 6.80 -7.09
C ALA A 108 7.18 7.22 -6.26
N VAL A 109 7.00 7.40 -4.98
CA VAL A 109 8.07 7.65 -4.02
C VAL A 109 8.19 6.43 -3.13
N VAL A 110 9.40 5.87 -3.03
CA VAL A 110 9.71 4.75 -2.13
C VAL A 110 10.79 5.23 -1.17
N ILE A 111 10.43 5.33 0.10
CA ILE A 111 11.35 5.73 1.16
C ILE A 111 12.00 4.47 1.71
N ILE A 112 13.32 4.39 1.60
CA ILE A 112 14.13 3.26 2.05
C ILE A 112 14.99 3.73 3.22
N SER A 113 14.78 3.13 4.39
CA SER A 113 15.56 3.47 5.58
C SER A 113 16.78 2.56 5.72
N PRO A 114 17.99 3.10 5.97
CA PRO A 114 19.20 2.31 6.20
C PRO A 114 19.07 1.27 7.34
N GLN A 115 18.28 1.57 8.35
CA GLN A 115 17.99 0.67 9.48
C GLN A 115 17.32 -0.66 9.10
N TRP A 116 16.77 -0.78 7.87
CA TRP A 116 16.17 -2.02 7.40
C TRP A 116 17.21 -3.04 6.91
N PHE A 117 18.44 -2.59 6.65
CA PHE A 117 19.53 -3.43 6.14
C PHE A 117 20.32 -4.06 7.30
N THR A 118 19.64 -4.87 8.10
CA THR A 118 20.23 -5.63 9.20
C THR A 118 20.42 -7.09 8.83
N LYS A 119 21.27 -7.82 9.57
CA LYS A 119 21.45 -9.26 9.39
C LYS A 119 20.14 -10.05 9.60
N LYS A 120 19.23 -9.56 10.44
CA LYS A 120 17.91 -10.16 10.70
C LYS A 120 16.94 -10.00 9.52
N GLY A 121 17.18 -9.05 8.63
CA GLY A 121 16.29 -8.77 7.50
C GLY A 121 14.93 -8.24 7.93
N GLN A 122 13.88 -8.68 7.23
CA GLN A 122 12.49 -8.32 7.54
C GLN A 122 12.05 -8.92 8.88
N ASP A 123 11.53 -8.09 9.78
CA ASP A 123 10.89 -8.58 11.00
C ASP A 123 9.55 -9.26 10.67
N PRO A 124 9.35 -10.55 11.05
CA PRO A 124 8.14 -11.28 10.72
C PRO A 124 6.87 -10.70 11.35
N ASN A 125 6.96 -10.21 12.60
CA ASN A 125 5.79 -9.65 13.30
C ASN A 125 5.36 -8.32 12.66
N ALA A 126 6.33 -7.48 12.31
CA ALA A 126 6.05 -6.24 11.59
C ALA A 126 5.50 -6.54 10.19
N PHE A 127 6.00 -7.56 9.49
CA PHE A 127 5.47 -8.00 8.21
C PHE A 127 4.02 -8.47 8.31
N ALA A 128 3.67 -9.24 9.33
CA ALA A 128 2.32 -9.75 9.57
C ALA A 128 1.26 -8.65 9.58
N LEU A 129 1.58 -7.47 10.12
CA LEU A 129 0.67 -6.32 10.15
C LEU A 129 0.29 -5.82 8.75
N TYR A 130 1.20 -5.98 7.78
CA TYR A 130 1.05 -5.46 6.41
C TYR A 130 0.81 -6.57 5.38
N TYR A 131 0.96 -7.83 5.75
CA TYR A 131 0.72 -8.95 4.86
C TYR A 131 -0.74 -8.99 4.41
N SER A 132 -0.94 -9.19 3.11
CA SER A 132 -2.25 -9.32 2.49
C SER A 132 -2.28 -10.54 1.57
N PRO A 133 -3.15 -11.52 1.85
CA PRO A 133 -3.39 -12.63 0.93
C PRO A 133 -3.88 -12.16 -0.45
N LEU A 134 -4.65 -11.06 -0.52
CA LEU A 134 -5.07 -10.44 -1.78
C LEU A 134 -3.87 -10.03 -2.64
N GLN A 135 -2.91 -9.34 -2.03
CA GLN A 135 -1.71 -8.88 -2.73
C GLN A 135 -0.79 -10.04 -3.11
N ALA A 136 -0.71 -11.07 -2.26
CA ALA A 136 0.02 -12.30 -2.59
C ALA A 136 -0.60 -13.04 -3.79
N CYS A 137 -1.94 -13.13 -3.85
CA CYS A 137 -2.64 -13.67 -5.02
C CYS A 137 -2.36 -12.82 -6.28
N ASN A 138 -2.41 -11.49 -6.18
CA ASN A 138 -2.08 -10.60 -7.30
C ASN A 138 -0.64 -10.82 -7.79
N PHE A 139 0.31 -10.92 -6.88
CA PHE A 139 1.71 -11.24 -7.21
C PHE A 139 1.82 -12.57 -7.96
N LEU A 140 1.31 -13.65 -7.37
CA LEU A 140 1.40 -14.99 -7.93
C LEU A 140 0.78 -15.11 -9.34
N LEU A 141 -0.38 -14.48 -9.54
CA LEU A 141 -1.10 -14.49 -10.83
C LEU A 141 -0.40 -13.63 -11.90
N SER A 142 0.40 -12.63 -11.50
CA SER A 142 1.13 -11.75 -12.42
C SER A 142 2.60 -12.14 -12.61
N ALA A 143 3.13 -13.04 -11.80
CA ALA A 143 4.54 -13.44 -11.81
C ALA A 143 4.94 -14.04 -13.16
N LYS A 144 6.03 -13.55 -13.73
CA LYS A 144 6.63 -14.02 -15.00
C LYS A 144 7.73 -15.07 -14.78
N ASN A 145 7.92 -15.47 -13.54
CA ASN A 145 8.93 -16.44 -13.12
C ASN A 145 10.38 -16.06 -13.49
N ASN A 146 10.64 -14.76 -13.53
CA ASN A 146 11.98 -14.21 -13.73
C ASN A 146 12.79 -14.27 -12.41
N LYS A 147 14.05 -13.85 -12.46
CA LYS A 147 14.95 -13.85 -11.29
C LYS A 147 14.41 -13.03 -10.12
N THR A 148 13.79 -11.89 -10.40
CA THR A 148 13.22 -10.98 -9.38
C THR A 148 12.00 -11.61 -8.72
N ASP A 149 11.09 -12.20 -9.50
CA ASP A 149 9.90 -12.87 -8.97
C ASP A 149 10.28 -14.06 -8.09
N ARG A 150 11.25 -14.87 -8.51
CA ARG A 150 11.77 -15.99 -7.70
C ARG A 150 12.41 -15.52 -6.40
N TYR A 151 13.15 -14.41 -6.43
CA TYR A 151 13.72 -13.84 -5.23
C TYR A 151 12.62 -13.33 -4.27
N ALA A 152 11.64 -12.61 -4.78
CA ALA A 152 10.51 -12.14 -3.98
C ALA A 152 9.71 -13.31 -3.37
N ALA A 153 9.43 -14.34 -4.17
CA ALA A 153 8.77 -15.58 -3.70
C ALA A 153 9.57 -16.26 -2.58
N LYS A 154 10.89 -16.36 -2.72
CA LYS A 154 11.76 -16.92 -1.68
C LYS A 154 11.66 -16.13 -0.38
N ARG A 155 11.69 -14.78 -0.46
CA ARG A 155 11.58 -13.93 0.73
C ARG A 155 10.21 -14.05 1.41
N LEU A 156 9.14 -14.19 0.63
CA LEU A 156 7.79 -14.42 1.16
C LEU A 156 7.65 -15.77 1.88
N LEU A 157 8.32 -16.82 1.38
CA LEU A 157 8.31 -18.15 2.03
C LEU A 157 8.97 -18.15 3.41
N GLU A 158 9.82 -17.20 3.71
CA GLU A 158 10.46 -17.05 5.03
C GLU A 158 9.49 -16.45 6.08
N MET A 159 8.32 -15.94 5.64
CA MET A 159 7.35 -15.28 6.51
C MET A 159 6.32 -16.30 7.06
N PRO A 160 6.11 -16.36 8.40
CA PRO A 160 5.25 -17.36 9.04
C PRO A 160 3.78 -17.28 8.63
N ASP A 161 3.30 -16.07 8.26
CA ASP A 161 1.91 -15.83 7.88
C ASP A 161 1.57 -16.32 6.47
N VAL A 162 2.59 -16.66 5.68
CA VAL A 162 2.42 -17.22 4.34
C VAL A 162 2.14 -18.72 4.45
N LYS A 163 0.87 -19.12 4.24
CA LYS A 163 0.37 -20.47 4.51
C LYS A 163 -0.47 -21.01 3.35
N GLY A 164 -0.79 -22.30 3.43
CA GLY A 164 -1.73 -22.99 2.53
C GLY A 164 -1.30 -22.92 1.06
N GLU A 165 -2.28 -22.83 0.16
CA GLU A 165 -2.01 -22.87 -1.29
C GLU A 165 -1.19 -21.68 -1.80
N ILE A 166 -1.22 -20.52 -1.12
CA ILE A 166 -0.32 -19.40 -1.43
C ILE A 166 1.12 -19.84 -1.23
N LYS A 167 1.44 -20.52 -0.12
CA LYS A 167 2.78 -21.04 0.15
C LYS A 167 3.23 -22.06 -0.92
N ASN A 168 2.35 -23.01 -1.26
CA ASN A 168 2.63 -24.02 -2.30
C ASN A 168 2.89 -23.35 -3.66
N SER A 169 2.10 -22.35 -4.01
CA SER A 169 2.23 -21.59 -5.25
C SER A 169 3.55 -20.79 -5.30
N LEU A 170 3.96 -20.17 -4.18
CA LEU A 170 5.25 -19.49 -4.07
C LEU A 170 6.42 -20.49 -4.26
N GLN A 171 6.30 -21.71 -3.71
CA GLN A 171 7.31 -22.75 -3.89
C GLN A 171 7.49 -23.10 -5.38
N GLN A 172 6.40 -23.21 -6.15
CA GLN A 172 6.47 -23.42 -7.60
C GLN A 172 7.26 -22.31 -8.30
N ILE A 173 7.00 -21.03 -7.93
CA ILE A 173 7.74 -19.89 -8.51
C ILE A 173 9.23 -19.96 -8.16
N VAL A 174 9.59 -20.28 -6.91
CA VAL A 174 11.00 -20.41 -6.49
C VAL A 174 11.72 -21.50 -7.29
N GLU A 175 11.06 -22.64 -7.53
CA GLU A 175 11.58 -23.75 -8.32
C GLU A 175 11.63 -23.47 -9.85
N GLY A 176 11.21 -22.30 -10.27
CA GLY A 176 11.16 -21.95 -11.69
C GLY A 176 10.01 -22.60 -12.47
N LYS A 177 9.06 -23.22 -11.78
CA LYS A 177 7.91 -23.90 -12.37
C LYS A 177 6.74 -22.95 -12.60
N LYS A 178 5.90 -23.26 -13.58
CA LYS A 178 4.64 -22.54 -13.81
C LYS A 178 3.58 -23.01 -12.82
N LEU A 179 2.71 -22.10 -12.41
CA LEU A 179 1.52 -22.46 -11.64
C LEU A 179 0.64 -23.44 -12.41
N THR A 180 0.15 -24.47 -11.73
CA THR A 180 -0.80 -25.44 -12.28
C THR A 180 -2.15 -24.80 -12.58
N THR A 181 -2.99 -25.44 -13.37
CA THR A 181 -4.36 -24.99 -13.67
C THR A 181 -5.18 -24.89 -12.39
N PHE A 182 -5.04 -25.86 -11.48
CA PHE A 182 -5.70 -25.85 -10.16
C PHE A 182 -5.26 -24.64 -9.33
N GLN A 183 -3.95 -24.38 -9.23
CA GLN A 183 -3.42 -23.23 -8.49
C GLN A 183 -3.94 -21.90 -9.04
N LYS A 184 -3.95 -21.74 -10.35
CA LYS A 184 -4.50 -20.54 -11.00
C LYS A 184 -5.99 -20.36 -10.70
N PHE A 185 -6.77 -21.45 -10.77
CA PHE A 185 -8.19 -21.44 -10.44
C PHE A 185 -8.42 -21.04 -8.97
N TYR A 186 -7.72 -21.69 -8.04
CA TYR A 186 -7.78 -21.37 -6.62
C TYR A 186 -7.42 -19.91 -6.33
N LEU A 187 -6.27 -19.44 -6.84
CA LEU A 187 -5.80 -18.07 -6.61
C LEU A 187 -6.74 -17.02 -7.20
N ASN A 188 -7.33 -17.28 -8.38
CA ASN A 188 -8.32 -16.36 -8.96
C ASN A 188 -9.59 -16.27 -8.12
N ASN A 189 -10.13 -17.39 -7.65
CA ASN A 189 -11.31 -17.38 -6.79
C ASN A 189 -11.02 -16.71 -5.45
N ARG A 190 -9.89 -17.04 -4.83
CA ARG A 190 -9.43 -16.42 -3.58
C ARG A 190 -9.26 -14.91 -3.74
N ARG A 191 -8.64 -14.48 -4.83
CA ARG A 191 -8.49 -13.05 -5.15
C ARG A 191 -9.83 -12.35 -5.28
N ARG A 192 -10.82 -12.95 -5.97
CA ARG A 192 -12.17 -12.37 -6.12
C ARG A 192 -12.86 -12.17 -4.77
N MET A 193 -12.84 -13.19 -3.91
CA MET A 193 -13.42 -13.09 -2.57
C MET A 193 -12.78 -11.96 -1.77
N LEU A 194 -11.44 -11.95 -1.71
CA LEU A 194 -10.70 -10.94 -0.97
C LEU A 194 -10.83 -9.52 -1.56
N SER A 195 -11.05 -9.41 -2.88
CA SER A 195 -11.33 -8.14 -3.54
C SER A 195 -12.70 -7.59 -3.16
N ASN A 196 -13.71 -8.46 -3.03
CA ASN A 196 -15.03 -8.05 -2.57
C ASN A 196 -15.00 -7.60 -1.10
N GLU A 197 -14.25 -8.31 -0.24
CA GLU A 197 -13.99 -7.88 1.14
C GLU A 197 -13.29 -6.50 1.17
N ASP A 198 -12.28 -6.29 0.34
CA ASP A 198 -11.58 -5.02 0.21
C ASP A 198 -12.52 -3.88 -0.22
N ASN A 199 -13.37 -4.11 -1.22
CA ASN A 199 -14.37 -3.15 -1.66
C ASN A 199 -15.33 -2.74 -0.55
N PHE A 200 -15.68 -3.67 0.32
CA PHE A 200 -16.59 -3.42 1.44
C PHE A 200 -15.90 -2.68 2.60
N PHE A 201 -14.70 -3.13 2.99
CA PHE A 201 -14.05 -2.71 4.23
C PHE A 201 -13.00 -1.59 4.10
N SER A 202 -12.49 -1.30 2.89
CA SER A 202 -11.38 -0.39 2.70
C SER A 202 -11.65 1.06 3.17
N ALA A 203 -12.91 1.48 3.19
CA ALA A 203 -13.31 2.81 3.67
C ALA A 203 -13.69 2.85 5.17
N PHE A 204 -13.67 1.70 5.87
CA PHE A 204 -14.01 1.67 7.28
C PHE A 204 -12.84 2.14 8.16
N GLN A 205 -13.17 2.87 9.21
CA GLN A 205 -12.23 3.32 10.24
C GLN A 205 -11.01 4.09 9.69
N LEU A 206 -11.22 4.89 8.65
CA LEU A 206 -10.19 5.82 8.20
C LEU A 206 -9.83 6.78 9.33
N ARG A 207 -8.54 6.92 9.61
CA ARG A 207 -8.08 7.89 10.62
C ARG A 207 -8.17 9.28 10.03
N ASP A 208 -8.91 10.17 10.67
CA ASP A 208 -8.92 11.59 10.29
C ASP A 208 -7.56 12.23 10.61
N ARG A 209 -6.75 12.39 9.57
CA ARG A 209 -5.47 13.11 9.60
C ARG A 209 -5.48 14.37 8.75
N VAL A 210 -6.54 14.61 8.01
CA VAL A 210 -6.71 15.77 7.14
C VAL A 210 -6.60 17.05 7.95
N ASN A 211 -7.27 17.13 9.10
CA ASN A 211 -7.19 18.27 10.01
C ASN A 211 -5.76 18.58 10.46
N LYS A 212 -4.91 17.57 10.66
CA LYS A 212 -3.49 17.76 11.00
C LYS A 212 -2.72 18.41 9.87
N ILE A 213 -2.95 17.92 8.64
CA ILE A 213 -2.33 18.47 7.42
C ILE A 213 -2.73 19.94 7.27
N GLN A 214 -4.02 20.26 7.36
CA GLN A 214 -4.54 21.61 7.22
C GLN A 214 -4.02 22.57 8.30
N LYS A 215 -3.93 22.12 9.57
CA LYS A 215 -3.31 22.92 10.64
C LYS A 215 -1.84 23.24 10.34
N LYS A 216 -1.06 22.26 9.89
CA LYS A 216 0.35 22.47 9.55
C LYS A 216 0.52 23.33 8.28
N ALA A 217 -0.39 23.23 7.33
CA ALA A 217 -0.39 24.07 6.14
C ALA A 217 -0.56 25.58 6.46
N LYS A 218 -1.29 25.92 7.52
CA LYS A 218 -1.47 27.31 7.97
C LYS A 218 -0.19 27.96 8.46
N VAL A 219 0.78 27.18 8.94
CA VAL A 219 2.07 27.68 9.46
C VAL A 219 3.04 28.02 8.33
N LEU A 220 2.84 27.48 7.14
CA LEU A 220 3.71 27.73 6.00
C LEU A 220 3.52 29.14 5.41
N PRO A 221 4.57 29.75 4.86
CA PRO A 221 4.50 31.04 4.15
C PRO A 221 3.43 31.01 3.05
N SER A 222 2.85 32.17 2.75
CA SER A 222 1.81 32.29 1.72
C SER A 222 2.33 31.96 0.31
N ALA A 223 3.52 32.41 -0.01
CA ALA A 223 4.16 32.12 -1.30
C ALA A 223 5.13 30.96 -1.22
N TYR A 224 5.13 30.10 -2.24
CA TYR A 224 6.10 29.01 -2.37
C TYR A 224 7.48 29.59 -2.67
N SER A 225 8.44 29.35 -1.78
CA SER A 225 9.83 29.76 -1.96
C SER A 225 10.75 28.78 -1.25
N VAL A 226 11.74 28.25 -1.96
CA VAL A 226 12.74 27.33 -1.37
C VAL A 226 13.47 27.99 -0.21
N LYS A 227 13.81 29.30 -0.33
CA LYS A 227 14.46 30.06 0.74
C LYS A 227 13.58 30.13 2.01
N ALA A 228 12.28 30.39 1.85
CA ALA A 228 11.35 30.44 2.99
C ALA A 228 11.14 29.04 3.61
N LEU A 229 11.06 27.99 2.81
CA LEU A 229 10.97 26.62 3.30
C LEU A 229 12.23 26.16 4.04
N ASN A 230 13.41 26.55 3.57
CA ASN A 230 14.67 26.26 4.27
C ASN A 230 14.74 26.95 5.64
N LYS A 231 14.16 28.17 5.77
CA LYS A 231 14.03 28.82 7.08
C LYS A 231 13.13 28.01 8.02
N VAL A 232 11.96 27.57 7.53
CA VAL A 232 11.08 26.69 8.32
C VAL A 232 11.76 25.38 8.70
N ALA A 233 12.57 24.79 7.80
CA ALA A 233 13.36 23.60 8.09
C ALA A 233 14.36 23.82 9.23
N ALA A 234 15.10 24.94 9.19
CA ALA A 234 16.07 25.30 10.23
C ALA A 234 15.40 25.52 11.59
N GLU A 235 14.25 26.20 11.63
CA GLU A 235 13.45 26.40 12.84
C GLU A 235 12.96 25.07 13.42
N GLN A 236 12.51 24.13 12.59
CA GLN A 236 12.08 22.80 13.05
C GLN A 236 13.23 21.92 13.55
N ALA A 237 14.44 22.09 12.98
CA ALA A 237 15.61 21.35 13.43
C ALA A 237 16.18 21.86 14.78
N ALA A 238 15.85 23.09 15.15
CA ALA A 238 16.28 23.72 16.41
C ALA A 238 15.32 23.44 17.59
N MET A 239 14.17 22.83 17.35
CA MET A 239 13.15 22.43 18.35
C MET A 239 13.39 21.01 18.82
#